data_369c8cc4e104dc12ba099a853cf5d85f
#
_entry.id   369c8cc4e104dc12ba099a853cf5d85f
#
_cell.length_a   1.000
_cell.length_b   1.000
_cell.length_c   1.000
_cell.angle_alpha   90.00
_cell.angle_beta   90.00
_cell.angle_gamma   90.00
#
_symmetry.space_group_name_H-M   'P 1'
#
loop_
_entity.id
_entity.type
_entity.pdbx_description
1 polymer ?
#
loop_
_entity_poly.entity_id
_entity_poly.type
_entity_poly.pdbx_seq_one_letter_code
_entity_poly.pdbx_strand_id
1 'polypeptide(L)'
;VTGSNGKTTVKEWLYQLLQPDYNTVRSPRSYNSQIGVPLSVWQIGSKTEMAIFEAGISQPDEMIHLEEIIKPTLGLITNIGEAHQEGFQTIQQKCIEKLTLLKACDCIIYDGDNELICECVEKLCFGCREIAWSRKDRDKPLYISKIIKGNDSTKIEYTYLQYHSYI
;
A
#
# COMPACT_ATOMS: atom_id res chain seq x y z
N VAL A 1 0.84 2.70 -3.57
CA VAL A 1 1.27 1.41 -3.00
C VAL A 1 2.78 1.42 -2.78
N THR A 2 3.22 1.11 -1.57
CA THR A 2 4.65 0.94 -1.24
C THR A 2 4.88 -0.38 -0.47
N GLY A 3 6.13 -0.66 -0.09
CA GLY A 3 6.55 -1.86 0.64
C GLY A 3 7.81 -2.50 0.08
N SER A 4 8.29 -3.56 0.71
CA SER A 4 9.49 -4.29 0.24
C SER A 4 9.16 -5.20 -0.94
N ASN A 5 8.13 -6.03 -0.82
CA ASN A 5 7.71 -7.00 -1.84
C ASN A 5 6.22 -6.86 -2.15
N GLY A 6 5.78 -7.36 -3.30
CA GLY A 6 4.36 -7.45 -3.68
C GLY A 6 3.72 -6.14 -4.17
N LYS A 7 4.44 -5.03 -4.25
CA LYS A 7 3.92 -3.74 -4.73
C LYS A 7 3.24 -3.86 -6.11
N THR A 8 3.96 -4.38 -7.09
CA THR A 8 3.45 -4.55 -8.46
C THR A 8 2.25 -5.49 -8.50
N THR A 9 2.30 -6.60 -7.75
CA THR A 9 1.19 -7.56 -7.69
C THR A 9 -0.08 -6.89 -7.13
N VAL A 10 0.03 -6.18 -6.01
CA VAL A 10 -1.10 -5.47 -5.39
C VAL A 10 -1.63 -4.36 -6.31
N LYS A 11 -0.75 -3.58 -6.94
CA LYS A 11 -1.13 -2.56 -7.93
C LYS A 11 -1.93 -3.17 -9.09
N GLU A 12 -1.46 -4.29 -9.66
CA GLU A 12 -2.16 -4.95 -10.77
C GLU A 12 -3.52 -5.53 -10.34
N TRP A 13 -3.64 -6.10 -9.14
CA TRP A 13 -4.91 -6.57 -8.61
C TRP A 13 -5.89 -5.43 -8.35
N LEU A 14 -5.44 -4.35 -7.76
CA LEU A 14 -6.27 -3.16 -7.58
C LEU A 14 -6.76 -2.60 -8.92
N TYR A 15 -5.89 -2.56 -9.93
CA TYR A 15 -6.27 -2.14 -11.26
C TYR A 15 -7.35 -3.05 -11.87
N GLN A 16 -7.18 -4.38 -11.79
CA GLN A 16 -8.15 -5.35 -12.30
C GLN A 16 -9.52 -5.23 -11.61
N LEU A 17 -9.53 -4.94 -10.31
CA LEU A 17 -10.76 -4.78 -9.54
C LEU A 17 -11.47 -3.45 -9.83
N LEU A 18 -10.73 -2.37 -10.09
CA LEU A 18 -11.30 -1.02 -10.21
C LEU A 18 -11.60 -0.60 -11.65
N GLN A 19 -10.85 -1.09 -12.64
CA GLN A 19 -11.02 -0.69 -14.03
C GLN A 19 -12.41 -0.96 -14.64
N PRO A 20 -13.22 -1.93 -14.19
CA PRO A 20 -14.56 -2.11 -14.74
C PRO A 20 -15.51 -0.96 -14.40
N ASP A 21 -15.28 -0.30 -13.25
CA ASP A 21 -16.18 0.73 -12.71
C ASP A 21 -15.61 2.15 -12.84
N TYR A 22 -14.28 2.31 -12.99
CA TYR A 22 -13.59 3.59 -13.00
C TYR A 22 -12.60 3.71 -14.16
N ASN A 23 -12.48 4.90 -14.71
CA ASN A 23 -11.42 5.21 -15.67
C ASN A 23 -10.08 5.32 -14.92
N THR A 24 -9.35 4.20 -14.89
CA THR A 24 -8.21 4.00 -14.01
C THR A 24 -6.87 4.05 -14.76
N VAL A 25 -5.95 4.86 -14.26
CA VAL A 25 -4.54 4.89 -14.67
C VAL A 25 -3.69 4.15 -13.64
N ARG A 26 -2.64 3.46 -14.07
CA ARG A 26 -1.67 2.84 -13.16
C ARG A 26 -0.23 2.96 -13.66
N SER A 27 0.75 2.84 -12.76
CA SER A 27 2.16 2.70 -13.13
C SER A 27 2.35 1.54 -14.11
N PRO A 28 2.96 1.75 -15.30
CA PRO A 28 3.30 0.67 -16.22
C PRO A 28 4.35 -0.24 -15.59
N ARG A 29 4.17 -1.56 -15.68
CA ARG A 29 5.14 -2.53 -15.12
C ARG A 29 5.53 -2.18 -13.69
N SER A 30 6.86 -2.11 -13.40
CA SER A 30 7.43 -1.75 -12.10
C SER A 30 8.04 -0.33 -12.13
N TYR A 31 7.37 0.64 -12.77
CA TYR A 31 7.80 2.04 -12.79
C TYR A 31 7.55 2.68 -11.44
N ASN A 32 8.46 2.43 -10.49
CA ASN A 32 8.32 2.80 -9.08
C ASN A 32 9.46 3.68 -8.55
N SER A 33 10.43 4.04 -9.42
CA SER A 33 11.61 4.85 -9.06
C SER A 33 11.38 6.34 -9.25
N GLN A 34 12.38 7.15 -8.90
CA GLN A 34 12.43 8.61 -9.09
C GLN A 34 12.20 9.06 -10.55
N ILE A 35 12.41 8.17 -11.52
CA ILE A 35 12.13 8.43 -12.94
C ILE A 35 10.79 7.81 -13.34
N GLY A 36 10.51 6.59 -12.91
CA GLY A 36 9.33 5.84 -13.31
C GLY A 36 8.02 6.43 -12.79
N VAL A 37 8.03 6.97 -11.56
CA VAL A 37 6.84 7.57 -10.95
C VAL A 37 6.38 8.83 -11.68
N PRO A 38 7.23 9.84 -11.97
CA PRO A 38 6.83 11.01 -12.76
C PRO A 38 6.25 10.65 -14.12
N LEU A 39 6.88 9.69 -14.83
CA LEU A 39 6.37 9.20 -16.11
C LEU A 39 5.01 8.52 -16.00
N SER A 40 4.73 7.88 -14.86
CA SER A 40 3.45 7.27 -14.58
C SER A 40 2.38 8.32 -14.27
N VAL A 41 2.71 9.32 -13.46
CA VAL A 41 1.80 10.42 -13.09
C VAL A 41 1.42 11.26 -14.32
N TRP A 42 2.34 11.43 -15.26
CA TRP A 42 2.05 12.15 -16.52
C TRP A 42 0.93 11.50 -17.34
N GLN A 43 0.60 10.24 -17.12
CA GLN A 43 -0.51 9.57 -17.83
C GLN A 43 -1.89 9.98 -17.31
N ILE A 44 -1.98 10.73 -16.21
CA ILE A 44 -3.25 11.25 -15.71
C ILE A 44 -3.82 12.27 -16.72
N GLY A 45 -5.02 12.02 -17.17
CA GLY A 45 -5.75 12.92 -18.06
C GLY A 45 -7.06 13.40 -17.45
N SER A 46 -7.77 14.29 -18.14
CA SER A 46 -9.03 14.90 -17.67
C SER A 46 -10.17 13.91 -17.42
N LYS A 47 -10.06 12.69 -17.93
CA LYS A 47 -11.05 11.62 -17.74
C LYS A 47 -10.64 10.60 -16.66
N THR A 48 -9.45 10.75 -16.07
CA THR A 48 -8.96 9.82 -15.05
C THR A 48 -9.72 10.04 -13.76
N GLU A 49 -10.35 8.99 -13.24
CA GLU A 49 -11.10 8.99 -11.98
C GLU A 49 -10.29 8.37 -10.85
N MET A 50 -9.47 7.36 -11.17
CA MET A 50 -8.59 6.65 -10.24
C MET A 50 -7.18 6.57 -10.80
N ALA A 51 -6.19 6.71 -9.92
CA ALA A 51 -4.78 6.53 -10.28
C ALA A 51 -4.08 5.64 -9.24
N ILE A 52 -3.40 4.59 -9.71
CA ILE A 52 -2.73 3.60 -8.84
C ILE A 52 -1.24 3.60 -9.15
N PHE A 53 -0.45 4.15 -8.24
CA PHE A 53 1.00 4.22 -8.39
C PHE A 53 1.70 3.32 -7.38
N GLU A 54 2.77 2.67 -7.82
CA GLU A 54 3.72 2.04 -6.91
C GLU A 54 4.94 2.94 -6.71
N ALA A 55 5.41 3.05 -5.46
CA ALA A 55 6.61 3.78 -5.11
C ALA A 55 7.62 2.87 -4.41
N GLY A 56 8.83 2.86 -4.93
CA GLY A 56 9.98 2.13 -4.41
C GLY A 56 11.16 3.06 -4.22
N ILE A 57 11.98 2.75 -3.24
CA ILE A 57 13.18 3.50 -2.88
C ILE A 57 14.35 2.56 -2.64
N SER A 58 15.55 3.05 -2.87
CA SER A 58 16.84 2.39 -2.58
C SER A 58 17.68 3.14 -1.56
N GLN A 59 17.44 4.44 -1.39
CA GLN A 59 18.17 5.32 -0.49
C GLN A 59 17.21 6.12 0.42
N PRO A 60 17.69 6.59 1.59
CA PRO A 60 16.96 7.57 2.38
C PRO A 60 16.66 8.85 1.59
N ASP A 61 15.63 9.57 2.01
CA ASP A 61 15.15 10.84 1.45
C ASP A 61 14.59 10.76 0.02
N GLU A 62 14.53 9.58 -0.59
CA GLU A 62 13.91 9.40 -1.90
C GLU A 62 12.38 9.44 -1.85
N MET A 63 11.77 8.96 -0.75
CA MET A 63 10.31 8.80 -0.71
C MET A 63 9.57 10.14 -0.59
N ILE A 64 10.17 11.15 0.02
CA ILE A 64 9.55 12.48 0.11
C ILE A 64 9.35 13.09 -1.28
N HIS A 65 10.29 12.91 -2.20
CA HIS A 65 10.16 13.39 -3.57
C HIS A 65 9.05 12.66 -4.33
N LEU A 66 8.89 11.34 -4.09
CA LEU A 66 7.81 10.57 -4.70
C LEU A 66 6.45 10.96 -4.12
N GLU A 67 6.37 11.26 -2.83
CA GLU A 67 5.16 11.76 -2.16
C GLU A 67 4.71 13.09 -2.77
N GLU A 68 5.63 14.05 -2.92
CA GLU A 68 5.35 15.36 -3.52
C GLU A 68 4.84 15.29 -4.96
N ILE A 69 5.28 14.28 -5.73
CA ILE A 69 4.85 14.05 -7.11
C ILE A 69 3.49 13.35 -7.16
N ILE A 70 3.29 12.30 -6.35
CA ILE A 70 2.08 11.47 -6.37
C ILE A 70 0.94 12.17 -5.63
N LYS A 71 1.21 12.79 -4.48
CA LYS A 71 0.22 13.37 -3.55
C LYS A 71 -0.92 12.40 -3.28
N PRO A 72 -0.64 11.22 -2.70
CA PRO A 72 -1.63 10.16 -2.59
C PRO A 72 -2.69 10.50 -1.56
N THR A 73 -3.95 10.22 -1.88
CA THR A 73 -5.09 10.33 -0.96
C THR A 73 -5.33 9.02 -0.19
N LEU A 74 -4.98 7.88 -0.79
CA LEU A 74 -5.05 6.57 -0.18
C LEU A 74 -3.69 5.88 -0.27
N GLY A 75 -3.17 5.46 0.88
CA GLY A 75 -1.90 4.80 1.00
C GLY A 75 -2.01 3.33 1.39
N LEU A 76 -1.22 2.46 0.74
CA LEU A 76 -1.14 1.06 1.09
C LEU A 76 0.32 0.63 1.22
N ILE A 77 0.67 0.03 2.37
CA ILE A 77 1.95 -0.62 2.56
C ILE A 77 1.77 -2.13 2.59
N THR A 78 2.49 -2.83 1.70
CA THR A 78 2.35 -4.30 1.55
C THR A 78 3.04 -5.05 2.67
N ASN A 79 4.34 -4.86 2.81
CA ASN A 79 5.17 -5.44 3.86
C ASN A 79 6.51 -4.71 3.98
N ILE A 80 7.22 -4.97 5.08
CA ILE A 80 8.60 -4.58 5.29
C ILE A 80 9.43 -5.83 5.49
N GLY A 81 10.46 -5.99 4.68
CA GLY A 81 11.40 -7.12 4.71
C GLY A 81 12.82 -6.67 4.34
N GLU A 82 13.74 -7.61 4.29
CA GLU A 82 15.18 -7.37 4.07
C GLU A 82 15.53 -6.90 2.65
N ALA A 83 14.61 -7.05 1.67
CA ALA A 83 14.88 -6.63 0.28
C ALA A 83 15.28 -5.14 0.22
N HIS A 84 16.38 -4.82 -0.49
CA HIS A 84 16.94 -3.47 -0.62
C HIS A 84 17.37 -2.83 0.71
N GLN A 85 18.02 -3.60 1.59
CA GLN A 85 18.49 -3.10 2.88
C GLN A 85 19.81 -2.32 2.77
N GLU A 86 20.53 -2.45 1.65
CA GLU A 86 21.88 -1.89 1.46
C GLU A 86 21.96 -0.36 1.63
N GLY A 87 20.87 0.38 1.38
CA GLY A 87 20.79 1.83 1.58
C GLY A 87 20.34 2.28 2.96
N PHE A 88 19.98 1.38 3.89
CA PHE A 88 19.38 1.72 5.19
C PHE A 88 20.17 1.11 6.34
N GLN A 89 20.39 1.87 7.42
CA GLN A 89 21.10 1.40 8.60
C GLN A 89 20.27 0.40 9.42
N THR A 90 18.94 0.59 9.45
CA THR A 90 18.03 -0.27 10.20
C THR A 90 16.74 -0.53 9.41
N ILE A 91 16.07 -1.63 9.75
CA ILE A 91 14.76 -1.94 9.16
C ILE A 91 13.68 -0.94 9.59
N GLN A 92 13.80 -0.35 10.78
CA GLN A 92 12.93 0.74 11.26
C GLN A 92 13.10 1.99 10.41
N GLN A 93 14.33 2.41 10.12
CA GLN A 93 14.59 3.54 9.22
C GLN A 93 13.94 3.33 7.87
N LYS A 94 14.11 2.15 7.28
CA LYS A 94 13.49 1.79 6.01
C LYS A 94 11.96 1.78 6.06
N CYS A 95 11.37 1.33 7.18
CA CYS A 95 9.93 1.35 7.38
C CYS A 95 9.41 2.79 7.42
N ILE A 96 10.03 3.65 8.23
CA ILE A 96 9.68 5.07 8.35
C ILE A 96 9.80 5.77 7.00
N GLU A 97 10.91 5.54 6.28
CA GLU A 97 11.11 6.12 4.95
C GLU A 97 9.99 5.74 3.97
N LYS A 98 9.61 4.45 3.91
CA LYS A 98 8.49 4.01 3.06
C LYS A 98 7.16 4.59 3.49
N LEU A 99 6.93 4.74 4.79
CA LEU A 99 5.71 5.33 5.33
C LEU A 99 5.62 6.85 5.05
N THR A 100 6.73 7.53 4.74
CA THR A 100 6.73 8.95 4.33
C THR A 100 5.81 9.19 3.12
N LEU A 101 5.71 8.23 2.19
CA LEU A 101 4.76 8.31 1.07
C LEU A 101 3.30 8.51 1.53
N LEU A 102 2.97 8.03 2.72
CA LEU A 102 1.59 7.98 3.22
C LEU A 102 1.26 9.16 4.14
N LYS A 103 2.20 10.08 4.35
CA LYS A 103 2.11 11.15 5.34
C LYS A 103 0.94 12.11 5.13
N ALA A 104 0.57 12.36 3.89
CA ALA A 104 -0.53 13.26 3.53
C ALA A 104 -1.81 12.52 3.08
N CYS A 105 -1.90 11.20 3.27
CA CYS A 105 -3.08 10.43 2.89
C CYS A 105 -4.27 10.70 3.81
N ASP A 106 -5.47 10.66 3.25
CA ASP A 106 -6.73 10.65 4.01
C ASP A 106 -7.00 9.30 4.68
N CYS A 107 -6.43 8.24 4.09
CA CYS A 107 -6.57 6.88 4.59
C CYS A 107 -5.32 6.05 4.30
N ILE A 108 -4.89 5.25 5.29
CA ILE A 108 -3.79 4.30 5.14
C ILE A 108 -4.25 2.86 5.44
N ILE A 109 -3.71 1.91 4.67
CA ILE A 109 -4.01 0.47 4.78
C ILE A 109 -2.71 -0.28 5.03
N TYR A 110 -2.67 -1.10 6.08
CA TYR A 110 -1.45 -1.83 6.46
C TYR A 110 -1.73 -3.13 7.20
N ASP A 111 -0.69 -3.97 7.30
CA ASP A 111 -0.72 -5.22 8.05
C ASP A 111 -0.64 -4.94 9.55
N GLY A 112 -1.75 -5.11 10.25
CA GLY A 112 -1.85 -4.94 11.71
C GLY A 112 -1.27 -6.11 12.52
N ASP A 113 -0.85 -7.20 11.87
CA ASP A 113 -0.13 -8.30 12.51
C ASP A 113 1.40 -8.10 12.47
N ASN A 114 1.87 -7.08 11.76
CA ASN A 114 3.29 -6.73 11.66
C ASN A 114 3.65 -5.66 12.70
N GLU A 115 4.29 -6.09 13.80
CA GLU A 115 4.67 -5.23 14.92
C GLU A 115 5.49 -4.01 14.47
N LEU A 116 6.48 -4.21 13.59
CA LEU A 116 7.33 -3.13 13.09
C LEU A 116 6.51 -2.04 12.35
N ILE A 117 5.57 -2.45 11.50
CA ILE A 117 4.72 -1.48 10.78
C ILE A 117 3.83 -0.74 11.77
N CYS A 118 3.22 -1.44 12.73
CA CYS A 118 2.38 -0.84 13.76
C CYS A 118 3.15 0.20 14.58
N GLU A 119 4.33 -0.14 15.11
CA GLU A 119 5.20 0.78 15.85
C GLU A 119 5.58 2.03 15.04
N CYS A 120 5.88 1.85 13.74
CA CYS A 120 6.25 2.97 12.88
C CYS A 120 5.04 3.87 12.57
N VAL A 121 3.84 3.29 12.36
CA VAL A 121 2.59 4.04 12.14
C VAL A 121 2.24 4.84 13.38
N GLU A 122 2.28 4.24 14.57
CA GLU A 122 2.06 4.92 15.85
C GLU A 122 3.03 6.10 16.07
N LYS A 123 4.32 5.88 15.77
CA LYS A 123 5.36 6.91 15.87
C LYS A 123 5.11 8.11 14.97
N LEU A 124 4.62 7.88 13.75
CA LEU A 124 4.41 8.91 12.76
C LEU A 124 3.12 9.70 12.97
N CYS A 125 2.16 9.16 13.75
CA CYS A 125 0.91 9.82 14.14
C CYS A 125 0.23 10.52 12.95
N PHE A 126 -0.13 9.76 11.91
CA PHE A 126 -0.65 10.32 10.65
C PHE A 126 -1.89 11.20 10.80
N GLY A 127 -2.71 10.97 11.83
CA GLY A 127 -3.95 11.73 12.04
C GLY A 127 -5.02 11.49 10.97
N CYS A 128 -4.85 10.49 10.12
CA CYS A 128 -5.77 10.07 9.08
C CYS A 128 -6.53 8.79 9.48
N ARG A 129 -7.45 8.34 8.62
CA ARG A 129 -8.13 7.07 8.83
C ARG A 129 -7.15 5.90 8.64
N GLU A 130 -7.12 4.98 9.60
CA GLU A 130 -6.30 3.79 9.56
C GLU A 130 -7.16 2.53 9.37
N ILE A 131 -6.79 1.71 8.38
CA ILE A 131 -7.38 0.40 8.14
C ILE A 131 -6.28 -0.65 8.32
N ALA A 132 -6.04 -1.03 9.56
CA ALA A 132 -5.20 -2.17 9.86
C ALA A 132 -5.97 -3.46 9.57
N TRP A 133 -5.43 -4.33 8.71
CA TRP A 133 -5.97 -5.67 8.54
C TRP A 133 -5.22 -6.68 9.42
N SER A 134 -5.92 -7.71 9.89
CA SER A 134 -5.33 -8.74 10.75
C SER A 134 -5.93 -10.12 10.49
N ARG A 135 -5.15 -11.15 10.74
CA ARG A 135 -5.57 -12.55 10.82
C ARG A 135 -5.61 -13.08 12.25
N LYS A 136 -5.09 -12.30 13.20
CA LYS A 136 -4.92 -12.70 14.60
C LYS A 136 -5.87 -11.92 15.51
N ASP A 137 -6.01 -10.63 15.28
CA ASP A 137 -6.74 -9.71 16.14
C ASP A 137 -8.10 -9.36 15.51
N ARG A 138 -9.18 -9.77 16.18
CA ARG A 138 -10.58 -9.56 15.75
C ARG A 138 -11.05 -8.12 15.92
N ASP A 139 -10.35 -7.34 16.73
CA ASP A 139 -10.71 -5.95 17.02
C ASP A 139 -10.17 -4.97 15.97
N LYS A 140 -9.33 -5.45 15.05
CA LYS A 140 -8.85 -4.63 13.92
C LYS A 140 -9.96 -4.32 12.93
N PRO A 141 -9.93 -3.14 12.29
CA PRO A 141 -10.95 -2.70 11.33
C PRO A 141 -11.27 -3.71 10.22
N LEU A 142 -10.28 -4.46 9.76
CA LEU A 142 -10.43 -5.54 8.79
C LEU A 142 -9.83 -6.84 9.35
N TYR A 143 -10.69 -7.75 9.79
CA TYR A 143 -10.29 -9.05 10.31
C TYR A 143 -10.55 -10.15 9.28
N ILE A 144 -9.51 -10.88 8.87
CA ILE A 144 -9.57 -12.01 7.96
C ILE A 144 -9.68 -13.29 8.80
N SER A 145 -10.89 -13.82 8.91
CA SER A 145 -11.19 -14.98 9.76
C SER A 145 -10.77 -16.31 9.14
N LYS A 146 -10.87 -16.44 7.80
CA LYS A 146 -10.58 -17.69 7.11
C LYS A 146 -10.13 -17.48 5.66
N ILE A 147 -9.19 -18.30 5.21
CA ILE A 147 -8.78 -18.40 3.82
C ILE A 147 -8.90 -19.85 3.39
N ILE A 148 -9.76 -20.14 2.42
CA ILE A 148 -10.00 -21.46 1.88
C ILE A 148 -9.50 -21.49 0.44
N LYS A 149 -8.41 -22.21 0.21
CA LYS A 149 -7.82 -22.38 -1.13
C LYS A 149 -8.51 -23.55 -1.83
N GLY A 150 -9.15 -23.29 -2.97
CA GLY A 150 -9.64 -24.29 -3.91
C GLY A 150 -8.65 -24.47 -5.09
N ASN A 151 -9.05 -25.28 -6.08
CA ASN A 151 -8.24 -25.50 -7.27
C ASN A 151 -8.19 -24.25 -8.17
N ASP A 152 -9.34 -23.60 -8.37
CA ASP A 152 -9.50 -22.49 -9.32
C ASP A 152 -9.82 -21.16 -8.66
N SER A 153 -10.07 -21.17 -7.35
CA SER A 153 -10.45 -19.97 -6.59
C SER A 153 -9.98 -20.03 -5.15
N THR A 154 -9.91 -18.87 -4.50
CA THR A 154 -9.66 -18.77 -3.06
C THR A 154 -10.79 -17.97 -2.43
N LYS A 155 -11.49 -18.57 -1.45
CA LYS A 155 -12.51 -17.89 -0.66
C LYS A 155 -11.87 -17.26 0.56
N ILE A 156 -12.14 -15.99 0.78
CA ILE A 156 -11.68 -15.23 1.96
C ILE A 156 -12.90 -14.79 2.75
N GLU A 157 -13.00 -15.23 4.00
CA GLU A 157 -14.03 -14.80 4.94
C GLU A 157 -13.44 -13.70 5.83
N TYR A 158 -14.12 -12.57 5.94
CA TYR A 158 -13.63 -11.40 6.67
C TYR A 158 -14.75 -10.63 7.37
N THR A 159 -14.35 -9.84 8.35
CA THR A 159 -15.20 -8.84 9.00
C THR A 159 -14.56 -7.46 8.78
N TYR A 160 -15.34 -6.52 8.26
CA TYR A 160 -14.94 -5.14 8.08
C TYR A 160 -15.90 -4.22 8.83
N LEU A 161 -15.38 -3.47 9.78
CA LEU A 161 -16.16 -2.55 10.62
C LEU A 161 -17.45 -3.21 11.16
N GLN A 162 -17.33 -4.44 11.70
CA GLN A 162 -18.41 -5.29 12.23
C GLN A 162 -19.33 -5.96 11.18
N TYR A 163 -19.18 -5.68 9.89
CA TYR A 163 -19.90 -6.40 8.83
C TYR A 163 -19.13 -7.66 8.40
N HIS A 164 -19.75 -8.81 8.56
CA HIS A 164 -19.18 -10.08 8.10
C HIS A 164 -19.50 -10.30 6.62
N SER A 165 -18.49 -10.70 5.82
CA SER A 165 -18.64 -10.97 4.39
C SER A 165 -17.62 -11.99 3.90
N TYR A 166 -17.69 -12.33 2.62
CA TYR A 166 -16.70 -13.17 1.94
C TYR A 166 -16.50 -12.70 0.48
N ILE A 167 -15.35 -13.01 -0.07
CA ILE A 167 -14.98 -12.79 -1.46
C ILE A 167 -14.29 -14.02 -2.02
#